data_79a1fd6c868b05498cd06cbb26370240
#
_entry.id   79a1fd6c868b05498cd06cbb26370240
#
_cell.length_a   1.000
_cell.length_b   1.000
_cell.length_c   1.000
_cell.angle_alpha   90.00
_cell.angle_beta   90.00
_cell.angle_gamma   90.00
#
_symmetry.space_group_name_H-M   'P 1'
#
loop_
_entity.id
_entity.type
_entity.pdbx_description
1 polymer ?
#
loop_
_entity_poly.entity_id
_entity_poly.type
_entity_poly.pdbx_seq_one_letter_code
_entity_poly.pdbx_strand_id
1 'polypeptide(L)'
;FAERHKKSIAIFSMEMNKESIADRMIASQFGISSYELKVKGVRDNYIEPFNETITKLSNLGIYCDDKGSLSTAQIKNSCRKLKTRLAIEGKELGLIVVDYLQLCESKGDTRQNEVAKIARDLKAIAQSLNVPVIALSQLSNEVEKRADKRPQLSDLKETGEISAAADIVKFIYRDEYYNQKTDKRRTRRYYLWVLH
;
A
#
# COMPACT_ATOMS: atom_id res chain seq x y z
N PHE A 1 1.92 10.41 -5.70
CA PHE A 1 0.60 11.01 -5.45
C PHE A 1 0.74 12.33 -4.69
N ALA A 2 1.29 12.35 -3.47
CA ALA A 2 1.41 13.56 -2.63
C ALA A 2 2.11 14.71 -3.37
N GLU A 3 3.23 14.44 -4.02
CA GLU A 3 3.97 15.42 -4.80
C GLU A 3 3.16 15.97 -5.99
N ARG A 4 2.52 15.07 -6.75
CA ARG A 4 1.80 15.43 -7.98
C ARG A 4 0.47 16.15 -7.71
N HIS A 5 -0.27 15.69 -6.71
CA HIS A 5 -1.61 16.19 -6.41
C HIS A 5 -1.65 17.21 -5.28
N LYS A 6 -0.51 17.45 -4.61
CA LYS A 6 -0.40 18.35 -3.46
C LYS A 6 -1.38 18.00 -2.32
N LYS A 7 -1.75 16.72 -2.21
CA LYS A 7 -2.65 16.20 -1.17
C LYS A 7 -1.90 15.27 -0.24
N SER A 8 -2.32 15.21 1.00
CA SER A 8 -1.73 14.35 2.02
C SER A 8 -2.15 12.89 1.86
N ILE A 9 -1.30 11.98 2.34
CA ILE A 9 -1.53 10.53 2.33
C ILE A 9 -1.48 10.01 3.76
N ALA A 10 -2.44 9.17 4.13
CA ALA A 10 -2.36 8.35 5.35
C ALA A 10 -1.97 6.92 4.97
N ILE A 11 -0.93 6.38 5.59
CA ILE A 11 -0.44 5.00 5.40
C ILE A 11 -0.60 4.27 6.73
N PHE A 12 -1.34 3.17 6.72
CA PHE A 12 -1.46 2.23 7.83
C PHE A 12 -0.66 0.98 7.47
N SER A 13 0.52 0.84 8.07
CA SER A 13 1.43 -0.27 7.81
C SER A 13 1.49 -1.17 9.03
N MET A 14 0.91 -2.35 8.91
CA MET A 14 0.85 -3.32 10.00
C MET A 14 1.97 -4.36 9.94
N GLU A 15 2.69 -4.42 8.82
CA GLU A 15 3.82 -5.33 8.63
C GLU A 15 5.18 -4.62 8.75
N MET A 16 5.27 -3.40 8.25
CA MET A 16 6.52 -2.65 8.19
C MET A 16 6.49 -1.43 9.08
N ASN A 17 7.60 -1.16 9.78
CA ASN A 17 7.77 0.09 10.50
C ASN A 17 7.97 1.28 9.52
N LYS A 18 7.69 2.47 10.01
CA LYS A 18 7.76 3.73 9.23
C LYS A 18 9.15 4.03 8.71
N GLU A 19 10.21 3.64 9.45
CA GLU A 19 11.60 3.79 9.02
C GLU A 19 11.87 2.97 7.76
N SER A 20 11.42 1.72 7.73
CA SER A 20 11.57 0.84 6.55
C SER A 20 10.79 1.35 5.33
N ILE A 21 9.64 1.99 5.55
CA ILE A 21 8.88 2.64 4.47
C ILE A 21 9.65 3.84 3.94
N ALA A 22 10.19 4.69 4.83
CA ALA A 22 11.01 5.84 4.46
C ALA A 22 12.25 5.41 3.66
N ASP A 23 12.98 4.38 4.12
CA ASP A 23 14.13 3.81 3.41
C ASP A 23 13.76 3.35 1.99
N ARG A 24 12.59 2.69 1.83
CA ARG A 24 12.12 2.28 0.50
C ARG A 24 11.75 3.46 -0.39
N MET A 25 11.16 4.51 0.17
CA MET A 25 10.86 5.73 -0.58
C MET A 25 12.15 6.41 -1.06
N ILE A 26 13.13 6.57 -0.17
CA ILE A 26 14.44 7.14 -0.50
C ILE A 26 15.15 6.29 -1.55
N ALA A 27 15.30 4.99 -1.30
CA ALA A 27 15.97 4.07 -2.22
C ALA A 27 15.34 4.07 -3.64
N SER A 28 14.01 4.20 -3.69
CA SER A 28 13.27 4.32 -4.95
C SER A 28 13.62 5.57 -5.75
N GLN A 29 13.91 6.70 -5.09
CA GLN A 29 14.33 7.93 -5.77
C GLN A 29 15.72 7.80 -6.41
N PHE A 30 16.60 7.02 -5.78
CA PHE A 30 17.95 6.76 -6.28
C PHE A 30 18.06 5.56 -7.22
N GLY A 31 16.96 4.82 -7.44
CA GLY A 31 16.96 3.60 -8.26
C GLY A 31 17.82 2.46 -7.70
N ILE A 32 18.09 2.47 -6.38
CA ILE A 32 18.83 1.44 -5.65
C ILE A 32 17.88 0.58 -4.80
N SER A 33 18.38 -0.55 -4.30
CA SER A 33 17.60 -1.33 -3.34
C SER A 33 17.73 -0.74 -1.92
N SER A 34 16.69 -0.92 -1.09
CA SER A 34 16.77 -0.53 0.34
C SER A 34 17.88 -1.28 1.07
N TYR A 35 18.21 -2.49 0.64
CA TYR A 35 19.33 -3.27 1.17
C TYR A 35 20.68 -2.58 0.85
N GLU A 36 20.87 -2.13 -0.38
CA GLU A 36 22.09 -1.38 -0.74
C GLU A 36 22.22 -0.09 0.06
N LEU A 37 21.10 0.64 0.25
CA LEU A 37 21.11 1.84 1.07
C LEU A 37 21.52 1.55 2.52
N LYS A 38 21.01 0.47 3.12
CA LYS A 38 21.35 0.08 4.50
C LYS A 38 22.78 -0.45 4.68
N VAL A 39 23.28 -1.24 3.73
CA VAL A 39 24.57 -1.93 3.86
C VAL A 39 25.73 -1.06 3.40
N LYS A 40 25.57 -0.36 2.28
CA LYS A 40 26.63 0.45 1.69
C LYS A 40 26.60 1.91 2.12
N GLY A 41 25.49 2.34 2.73
CA GLY A 41 25.26 3.74 3.04
C GLY A 41 25.14 4.61 1.79
N VAL A 42 25.25 5.90 1.99
CA VAL A 42 25.27 6.89 0.91
C VAL A 42 26.73 7.20 0.57
N ARG A 43 27.11 7.07 -0.69
CA ARG A 43 28.46 7.44 -1.15
C ARG A 43 28.62 8.95 -1.08
N ASP A 44 29.84 9.45 -0.84
CA ASP A 44 30.14 10.86 -0.63
C ASP A 44 29.58 11.77 -1.73
N ASN A 45 29.67 11.37 -2.98
CA ASN A 45 29.16 12.11 -4.12
C ASN A 45 27.62 12.15 -4.24
N TYR A 46 26.89 11.41 -3.37
CA TYR A 46 25.44 11.39 -3.32
C TYR A 46 24.87 12.02 -2.04
N ILE A 47 25.71 12.54 -1.14
CA ILE A 47 25.26 13.11 0.14
C ILE A 47 24.34 14.32 -0.08
N GLU A 48 24.70 15.26 -0.96
CA GLU A 48 23.84 16.42 -1.26
C GLU A 48 22.51 16.01 -1.88
N PRO A 49 22.44 15.23 -2.99
CA PRO A 49 21.17 14.74 -3.54
C PRO A 49 20.35 13.91 -2.56
N PHE A 50 21.00 13.21 -1.63
CA PHE A 50 20.35 12.45 -0.58
C PHE A 50 19.64 13.38 0.41
N ASN A 51 20.31 14.40 0.89
CA ASN A 51 19.76 15.40 1.80
C ASN A 51 18.61 16.18 1.16
N GLU A 52 18.74 16.56 -0.11
CA GLU A 52 17.66 17.18 -0.88
C GLU A 52 16.45 16.26 -0.97
N THR A 53 16.66 14.96 -1.24
CA THR A 53 15.58 13.96 -1.31
C THR A 53 14.88 13.81 0.04
N ILE A 54 15.61 13.74 1.15
CA ILE A 54 15.04 13.71 2.50
C ILE A 54 14.20 14.95 2.75
N THR A 55 14.76 16.12 2.47
CA THR A 55 14.06 17.40 2.64
C THR A 55 12.77 17.44 1.81
N LYS A 56 12.84 17.00 0.57
CA LYS A 56 11.68 16.89 -0.32
C LYS A 56 10.62 15.94 0.24
N LEU A 57 11.02 14.74 0.66
CA LEU A 57 10.09 13.73 1.19
C LEU A 57 9.47 14.19 2.53
N SER A 58 10.22 14.84 3.40
CA SER A 58 9.72 15.34 4.69
C SER A 58 8.68 16.45 4.53
N ASN A 59 8.76 17.22 3.43
CA ASN A 59 7.79 18.27 3.09
C ASN A 59 6.52 17.71 2.42
N LEU A 60 6.52 16.44 2.01
CA LEU A 60 5.30 15.79 1.53
C LEU A 60 4.39 15.45 2.72
N GLY A 61 3.11 15.67 2.57
CA GLY A 61 2.10 15.31 3.57
C GLY A 61 1.88 13.80 3.68
N ILE A 62 2.92 13.05 4.07
CA ILE A 62 2.84 11.60 4.25
C ILE A 62 2.79 11.28 5.74
N TYR A 63 1.71 10.69 6.19
CA TYR A 63 1.46 10.32 7.58
C TYR A 63 1.41 8.81 7.69
N CYS A 64 2.32 8.21 8.44
CA CYS A 64 2.42 6.77 8.61
C CYS A 64 2.05 6.39 10.06
N ASP A 65 1.12 5.44 10.21
CA ASP A 65 0.83 4.73 11.45
C ASP A 65 1.31 3.28 11.26
N ASP A 66 2.33 2.89 12.02
CA ASP A 66 3.00 1.58 11.96
C ASP A 66 2.70 0.69 13.17
N LYS A 67 1.57 0.93 13.82
CA LYS A 67 1.07 0.03 14.85
C LYS A 67 0.72 -1.33 14.26
N GLY A 68 1.21 -2.38 14.90
CA GLY A 68 1.21 -3.73 14.34
C GLY A 68 -0.15 -4.29 13.93
N SER A 69 -1.24 -3.99 14.65
CA SER A 69 -2.58 -4.43 14.29
C SER A 69 -3.59 -3.32 14.59
N LEU A 70 -4.47 -3.05 13.65
CA LEU A 70 -5.49 -2.00 13.75
C LEU A 70 -6.85 -2.53 13.28
N SER A 71 -7.88 -2.21 14.03
CA SER A 71 -9.25 -2.40 13.55
C SER A 71 -9.64 -1.31 12.53
N THR A 72 -10.60 -1.62 11.66
CA THR A 72 -11.15 -0.67 10.69
C THR A 72 -11.73 0.58 11.38
N ALA A 73 -12.27 0.42 12.60
CA ALA A 73 -12.76 1.54 13.42
C ALA A 73 -11.61 2.47 13.87
N GLN A 74 -10.46 1.92 14.26
CA GLN A 74 -9.29 2.72 14.62
C GLN A 74 -8.73 3.45 13.40
N ILE A 75 -8.62 2.78 12.24
CA ILE A 75 -8.24 3.40 10.97
C ILE A 75 -9.15 4.57 10.64
N LYS A 76 -10.48 4.36 10.70
CA LYS A 76 -11.48 5.41 10.45
C LYS A 76 -11.29 6.62 11.36
N ASN A 77 -11.12 6.38 12.66
CA ASN A 77 -10.95 7.44 13.65
C ASN A 77 -9.64 8.22 13.44
N SER A 78 -8.54 7.53 13.13
CA SER A 78 -7.26 8.16 12.81
C SER A 78 -7.37 9.03 11.56
N CYS A 79 -8.01 8.53 10.50
CA CYS A 79 -8.24 9.29 9.27
C CYS A 79 -9.12 10.53 9.51
N ARG A 80 -10.18 10.41 10.33
CA ARG A 80 -11.04 11.57 10.67
C ARG A 80 -10.26 12.65 11.41
N LYS A 81 -9.50 12.28 12.44
CA LYS A 81 -8.64 13.20 13.19
C LYS A 81 -7.61 13.86 12.28
N LEU A 82 -6.94 13.08 11.42
CA LEU A 82 -5.99 13.60 10.46
C LEU A 82 -6.64 14.57 9.48
N LYS A 83 -7.79 14.22 8.91
CA LYS A 83 -8.53 15.08 7.96
C LYS A 83 -8.92 16.40 8.59
N THR A 84 -9.39 16.41 9.85
CA THR A 84 -9.74 17.63 10.59
C THR A 84 -8.49 18.50 10.82
N ARG A 85 -7.37 17.90 11.25
CA ARG A 85 -6.11 18.62 11.47
C ARG A 85 -5.60 19.26 10.16
N LEU A 86 -5.59 18.49 9.08
CA LEU A 86 -5.17 18.98 7.77
C LEU A 86 -6.03 20.13 7.27
N ALA A 87 -7.34 20.08 7.49
CA ALA A 87 -8.24 21.16 7.10
C ALA A 87 -7.91 22.50 7.81
N ILE A 88 -7.52 22.43 9.09
CA ILE A 88 -7.06 23.63 9.85
C ILE A 88 -5.76 24.19 9.23
N GLU A 89 -4.88 23.31 8.72
CA GLU A 89 -3.64 23.70 8.04
C GLU A 89 -3.85 24.11 6.57
N GLY A 90 -5.08 24.17 6.08
CA GLY A 90 -5.38 24.43 4.66
C GLY A 90 -4.94 23.31 3.72
N LYS A 91 -4.75 22.09 4.24
CA LYS A 91 -4.35 20.90 3.49
C LYS A 91 -5.51 19.89 3.37
N GLU A 92 -5.39 18.97 2.46
CA GLU A 92 -6.42 17.94 2.19
C GLU A 92 -5.84 16.53 2.31
N LEU A 93 -6.58 15.63 2.96
CA LEU A 93 -6.31 14.19 2.89
C LEU A 93 -6.84 13.65 1.56
N GLY A 94 -5.95 13.17 0.70
CA GLY A 94 -6.30 12.74 -0.67
C GLY A 94 -6.18 11.25 -0.92
N LEU A 95 -5.55 10.47 -0.02
CA LEU A 95 -5.37 9.03 -0.18
C LEU A 95 -5.17 8.35 1.17
N ILE A 96 -5.77 7.19 1.32
CA ILE A 96 -5.54 6.27 2.44
C ILE A 96 -4.94 4.97 1.86
N VAL A 97 -3.87 4.46 2.47
CA VAL A 97 -3.22 3.19 2.11
C VAL A 97 -3.24 2.28 3.32
N VAL A 98 -3.64 1.01 3.14
CA VAL A 98 -3.68 -0.02 4.18
C VAL A 98 -2.81 -1.20 3.73
N ASP A 99 -1.73 -1.47 4.46
CA ASP A 99 -0.75 -2.51 4.14
C ASP A 99 -0.65 -3.52 5.30
N TYR A 100 -1.26 -4.67 5.22
CA TYR A 100 -2.24 -5.20 4.26
C TYR A 100 -3.52 -5.64 4.99
N LEU A 101 -4.61 -5.72 4.28
CA LEU A 101 -5.95 -5.87 4.88
C LEU A 101 -6.12 -7.11 5.77
N GLN A 102 -5.40 -8.21 5.51
CA GLN A 102 -5.48 -9.42 6.33
C GLN A 102 -4.83 -9.28 7.72
N LEU A 103 -4.06 -8.21 7.97
CA LEU A 103 -3.54 -7.89 9.30
C LEU A 103 -4.47 -7.00 10.12
N CYS A 104 -5.55 -6.47 9.50
CA CYS A 104 -6.56 -5.72 10.24
C CYS A 104 -7.30 -6.64 11.22
N GLU A 105 -7.58 -6.10 12.40
CA GLU A 105 -8.42 -6.78 13.38
C GLU A 105 -9.88 -6.69 13.01
N SER A 106 -10.56 -7.83 13.04
CA SER A 106 -12.01 -7.92 12.93
C SER A 106 -12.51 -9.11 13.73
N LYS A 107 -13.78 -9.07 14.13
CA LYS A 107 -14.48 -10.19 14.75
C LYS A 107 -15.37 -10.84 13.71
N GLY A 108 -15.22 -12.12 13.50
CA GLY A 108 -16.06 -12.94 12.63
C GLY A 108 -15.92 -14.41 13.02
N ASP A 109 -16.91 -15.22 12.63
CA ASP A 109 -16.95 -16.66 12.94
C ASP A 109 -15.92 -17.45 12.10
N THR A 110 -15.51 -16.88 10.99
CA THR A 110 -14.50 -17.46 10.10
C THR A 110 -13.56 -16.37 9.58
N ARG A 111 -12.34 -16.76 9.23
CA ARG A 111 -11.36 -15.84 8.62
C ARG A 111 -11.89 -15.17 7.35
N GLN A 112 -12.66 -15.90 6.55
CA GLN A 112 -13.29 -15.36 5.35
C GLN A 112 -14.26 -14.23 5.68
N ASN A 113 -15.12 -14.42 6.69
CA ASN A 113 -16.09 -13.41 7.14
C ASN A 113 -15.40 -12.16 7.72
N GLU A 114 -14.26 -12.34 8.43
CA GLU A 114 -13.47 -11.23 8.94
C GLU A 114 -12.92 -10.37 7.79
N VAL A 115 -12.27 -11.01 6.81
CA VAL A 115 -11.68 -10.33 5.65
C VAL A 115 -12.75 -9.64 4.80
N ALA A 116 -13.89 -10.30 4.59
CA ALA A 116 -15.05 -9.73 3.92
C ALA A 116 -15.55 -8.47 4.62
N LYS A 117 -15.68 -8.53 5.95
CA LYS A 117 -16.08 -7.40 6.75
C LYS A 117 -15.08 -6.25 6.66
N ILE A 118 -13.78 -6.53 6.76
CA ILE A 118 -12.72 -5.53 6.62
C ILE A 118 -12.82 -4.82 5.26
N ALA A 119 -13.00 -5.56 4.17
CA ALA A 119 -13.12 -4.99 2.84
C ALA A 119 -14.33 -4.04 2.72
N ARG A 120 -15.50 -4.45 3.22
CA ARG A 120 -16.69 -3.59 3.27
C ARG A 120 -16.50 -2.35 4.14
N ASP A 121 -15.87 -2.51 5.31
CA ASP A 121 -15.59 -1.39 6.22
C ASP A 121 -14.65 -0.37 5.57
N LEU A 122 -13.60 -0.83 4.85
CA LEU A 122 -12.68 0.06 4.12
C LEU A 122 -13.40 0.82 3.00
N LYS A 123 -14.31 0.16 2.28
CA LYS A 123 -15.18 0.83 1.30
C LYS A 123 -16.05 1.90 1.96
N ALA A 124 -16.67 1.59 3.10
CA ALA A 124 -17.46 2.55 3.86
C ALA A 124 -16.62 3.72 4.39
N ILE A 125 -15.36 3.49 4.75
CA ILE A 125 -14.40 4.55 5.12
C ILE A 125 -14.16 5.47 3.93
N ALA A 126 -13.84 4.91 2.76
CA ALA A 126 -13.62 5.69 1.53
C ALA A 126 -14.81 6.60 1.23
N GLN A 127 -16.02 6.05 1.26
CA GLN A 127 -17.27 6.80 1.01
C GLN A 127 -17.52 7.88 2.07
N SER A 128 -17.44 7.52 3.36
CA SER A 128 -17.76 8.45 4.47
C SER A 128 -16.80 9.62 4.58
N LEU A 129 -15.54 9.43 4.17
CA LEU A 129 -14.50 10.47 4.18
C LEU A 129 -14.37 11.17 2.82
N ASN A 130 -14.98 10.63 1.77
CA ASN A 130 -14.78 11.04 0.39
C ASN A 130 -13.28 11.06 0.02
N VAL A 131 -12.56 9.99 0.36
CA VAL A 131 -11.13 9.80 0.12
C VAL A 131 -10.90 8.40 -0.43
N PRO A 132 -10.21 8.23 -1.55
CA PRO A 132 -9.89 6.91 -2.08
C PRO A 132 -9.04 6.10 -1.08
N VAL A 133 -9.32 4.79 -1.02
CA VAL A 133 -8.58 3.83 -0.21
C VAL A 133 -7.89 2.82 -1.13
N ILE A 134 -6.60 2.63 -0.96
CA ILE A 134 -5.84 1.53 -1.54
C ILE A 134 -5.61 0.51 -0.43
N ALA A 135 -6.21 -0.67 -0.55
CA ALA A 135 -5.95 -1.78 0.34
C ALA A 135 -5.05 -2.81 -0.37
N LEU A 136 -3.92 -3.14 0.23
CA LEU A 136 -3.07 -4.23 -0.22
C LEU A 136 -3.66 -5.55 0.27
N SER A 137 -3.57 -6.58 -0.55
CA SER A 137 -4.04 -7.92 -0.23
C SER A 137 -3.05 -8.97 -0.69
N GLN A 138 -2.79 -9.95 0.16
CA GLN A 138 -2.03 -11.12 -0.25
C GLN A 138 -2.83 -12.01 -1.18
N LEU A 139 -2.14 -12.64 -2.11
CA LEU A 139 -2.70 -13.66 -2.98
C LEU A 139 -2.62 -15.05 -2.33
N SER A 140 -3.48 -15.95 -2.78
CA SER A 140 -3.40 -17.36 -2.43
C SER A 140 -2.12 -17.98 -3.00
N ASN A 141 -1.49 -18.88 -2.23
CA ASN A 141 -0.34 -19.65 -2.70
C ASN A 141 -0.69 -20.63 -3.85
N GLU A 142 -1.98 -20.82 -4.16
CA GLU A 142 -2.41 -21.64 -5.27
C GLU A 142 -1.93 -21.11 -6.63
N VAL A 143 -1.68 -19.80 -6.74
CA VAL A 143 -1.07 -19.19 -7.93
C VAL A 143 0.30 -19.82 -8.23
N GLU A 144 1.06 -20.19 -7.19
CA GLU A 144 2.39 -20.80 -7.32
C GLU A 144 2.34 -22.25 -7.83
N LYS A 145 1.18 -22.91 -7.78
CA LYS A 145 0.99 -24.28 -8.24
C LYS A 145 0.56 -24.38 -9.71
N ARG A 146 0.05 -23.27 -10.28
CA ARG A 146 -0.41 -23.26 -11.68
C ARG A 146 0.75 -23.16 -12.66
N ALA A 147 0.54 -23.64 -13.89
CA ALA A 147 1.49 -23.44 -14.99
C ALA A 147 1.62 -21.95 -15.35
N ASP A 148 0.51 -21.24 -15.49
CA ASP A 148 0.47 -19.79 -15.65
C ASP A 148 0.38 -19.12 -14.26
N LYS A 149 1.47 -18.46 -13.87
CA LYS A 149 1.61 -17.75 -12.58
C LYS A 149 1.00 -16.34 -12.60
N ARG A 150 0.31 -15.95 -13.68
CA ARG A 150 -0.36 -14.64 -13.73
C ARG A 150 -1.55 -14.63 -12.78
N PRO A 151 -1.64 -13.60 -11.91
CA PRO A 151 -2.73 -13.49 -10.96
C PRO A 151 -4.10 -13.35 -11.62
N GLN A 152 -5.10 -13.95 -11.00
CA GLN A 152 -6.51 -13.90 -11.38
C GLN A 152 -7.36 -13.48 -10.18
N LEU A 153 -8.61 -13.07 -10.42
CA LEU A 153 -9.53 -12.71 -9.33
C LEU A 153 -9.75 -13.83 -8.32
N SER A 154 -9.76 -15.09 -8.79
CA SER A 154 -9.87 -16.26 -7.93
C SER A 154 -8.69 -16.45 -6.96
N ASP A 155 -7.57 -15.78 -7.21
CA ASP A 155 -6.38 -15.84 -6.35
C ASP A 155 -6.43 -14.87 -5.19
N LEU A 156 -7.39 -13.97 -5.15
CA LEU A 156 -7.66 -13.18 -3.95
C LEU A 156 -8.07 -14.15 -2.85
N LYS A 157 -7.14 -14.37 -1.92
CA LYS A 157 -7.30 -15.32 -0.83
C LYS A 157 -8.52 -14.92 0.00
N GLU A 158 -9.35 -15.92 0.25
CA GLU A 158 -10.42 -15.87 1.22
C GLU A 158 -11.76 -15.27 0.80
N THR A 159 -11.94 -14.58 -0.38
CA THR A 159 -13.34 -14.29 -0.75
C THR A 159 -13.52 -13.63 -2.13
N GLY A 160 -14.56 -14.04 -2.86
CA GLY A 160 -15.20 -13.20 -3.87
C GLY A 160 -15.69 -11.84 -3.31
N GLU A 161 -15.76 -11.68 -1.99
CA GLU A 161 -16.21 -10.47 -1.29
C GLU A 161 -15.19 -9.33 -1.32
N ILE A 162 -13.88 -9.61 -1.36
CA ILE A 162 -12.89 -8.54 -1.57
C ILE A 162 -13.11 -7.92 -2.95
N SER A 163 -13.30 -8.76 -3.97
CA SER A 163 -13.57 -8.26 -5.31
C SER A 163 -14.92 -7.53 -5.38
N ALA A 164 -15.94 -8.00 -4.69
CA ALA A 164 -17.24 -7.35 -4.65
C ALA A 164 -17.22 -5.97 -3.93
N ALA A 165 -16.34 -5.78 -2.95
CA ALA A 165 -16.19 -4.50 -2.25
C ALA A 165 -15.31 -3.49 -3.01
N ALA A 166 -14.41 -3.95 -3.87
CA ALA A 166 -13.48 -3.10 -4.61
C ALA A 166 -14.14 -2.50 -5.87
N ASP A 167 -13.81 -1.26 -6.21
CA ASP A 167 -14.16 -0.68 -7.51
C ASP A 167 -13.14 -1.10 -8.58
N ILE A 168 -11.88 -1.27 -8.17
CA ILE A 168 -10.77 -1.62 -9.04
C ILE A 168 -9.89 -2.64 -8.32
N VAL A 169 -9.56 -3.74 -8.99
CA VAL A 169 -8.56 -4.71 -8.55
C VAL A 169 -7.35 -4.64 -9.47
N LYS A 170 -6.16 -4.50 -8.89
CA LYS A 170 -4.91 -4.39 -9.62
C LYS A 170 -3.91 -5.41 -9.10
N PHE A 171 -3.49 -6.34 -9.97
CA PHE A 171 -2.46 -7.31 -9.64
C PHE A 171 -1.09 -6.85 -10.11
N ILE A 172 -0.06 -7.17 -9.33
CA ILE A 172 1.33 -6.95 -9.68
C ILE A 172 1.96 -8.30 -10.02
N TYR A 173 2.55 -8.38 -11.20
CA TYR A 173 3.24 -9.58 -11.67
C TYR A 173 4.67 -9.22 -12.12
N ARG A 174 5.64 -10.03 -11.71
CA ARG A 174 7.04 -9.89 -12.11
C ARG A 174 7.45 -11.14 -12.90
N ASP A 175 7.59 -10.99 -14.20
CA ASP A 175 7.97 -12.08 -15.10
C ASP A 175 9.35 -12.66 -14.75
N GLU A 176 10.31 -11.80 -14.42
CA GLU A 176 11.68 -12.18 -14.05
C GLU A 176 11.78 -13.08 -12.80
N TYR A 177 10.76 -13.04 -11.94
CA TYR A 177 10.71 -13.89 -10.75
C TYR A 177 10.48 -15.36 -11.12
N TYR A 178 9.67 -15.60 -12.15
CA TYR A 178 9.33 -16.93 -12.62
C TYR A 178 10.15 -17.38 -13.82
N ASN A 179 10.63 -16.45 -14.64
CA ASN A 179 11.37 -16.71 -15.86
C ASN A 179 12.67 -15.92 -15.90
N GLN A 180 13.78 -16.57 -15.51
CA GLN A 180 15.12 -15.95 -15.47
C GLN A 180 15.65 -15.54 -16.85
N LYS A 181 15.09 -16.10 -17.94
CA LYS A 181 15.49 -15.82 -19.33
C LYS A 181 14.62 -14.74 -19.98
N THR A 182 13.75 -14.08 -19.24
CA THR A 182 12.86 -13.05 -19.80
C THR A 182 13.64 -11.82 -20.24
N ASP A 183 13.28 -11.26 -21.39
CA ASP A 183 13.78 -9.95 -21.85
C ASP A 183 13.20 -8.77 -21.06
N LYS A 184 12.21 -9.05 -20.17
CA LYS A 184 11.43 -8.07 -19.41
C LYS A 184 11.94 -7.90 -17.99
N ARG A 185 13.26 -7.88 -17.82
CA ARG A 185 13.89 -7.65 -16.53
C ARG A 185 13.51 -6.28 -15.96
N ARG A 186 13.24 -6.25 -14.64
CA ARG A 186 12.79 -5.05 -13.90
C ARG A 186 11.45 -4.48 -14.38
N THR A 187 10.72 -5.17 -15.24
CA THR A 187 9.40 -4.74 -15.73
C THR A 187 8.31 -5.38 -14.86
N ARG A 188 7.54 -4.55 -14.17
CA ARG A 188 6.34 -4.98 -13.47
C ARG A 188 5.16 -4.87 -14.42
N ARG A 189 4.38 -5.94 -14.57
CA ARG A 189 3.11 -5.92 -15.31
C ARG A 189 1.98 -5.76 -14.31
N TYR A 190 1.02 -4.95 -14.69
CA TYR A 190 -0.18 -4.72 -13.92
C TYR A 190 -1.36 -5.33 -14.69
N TYR A 191 -2.14 -6.15 -14.00
CA TYR A 191 -3.41 -6.67 -14.51
C TYR A 191 -4.52 -5.93 -13.77
N LEU A 192 -5.34 -5.19 -14.53
CA LEU A 192 -6.40 -4.36 -13.99
C LEU A 192 -7.74 -5.03 -14.27
N TRP A 193 -8.53 -5.23 -13.23
CA TRP A 193 -9.92 -5.64 -13.31
C TRP A 193 -10.77 -4.51 -12.74
N VAL A 194 -11.67 -3.97 -13.58
CA VAL A 194 -12.67 -2.99 -13.15
C VAL A 194 -13.93 -3.75 -12.80
N LEU A 195 -14.39 -3.58 -11.58
CA LEU A 195 -15.63 -4.18 -11.08
C LEU A 195 -16.69 -3.07 -11.07
N HIS A 196 -17.84 -3.38 -11.59
CA HIS A 196 -18.98 -2.46 -11.68
C HIS A 196 -19.96 -2.73 -10.56
#